data_e80739afe3ba06d3b7a5a94d77d99ea3
#
_entry.id   e80739afe3ba06d3b7a5a94d77d99ea3
#
_cell.length_a   1.000
_cell.length_b   1.000
_cell.length_c   1.000
_cell.angle_alpha   90.00
_cell.angle_beta   90.00
_cell.angle_gamma   90.00
#
_symmetry.space_group_name_H-M   'P 1'
#
loop_
_entity.id
_entity.type
_entity.pdbx_description
1 polymer ?
#
loop_
_entity_poly.entity_id
_entity_poly.type
_entity_poly.pdbx_seq_one_letter_code
_entity_poly.pdbx_strand_id
1 'polypeptide(L)'
;RYPFLLVDKIIDLSESHVVGVKNITFNEGFFQGHFPGNPVFPGVLQIEAMAQTGGILALSTVADPGNWDTYFLKIEEAKFKSKVVPGDTLLIKMELLAPIRRGICQMQGTIYVGNKIVSEAGLTAQIVKRS
;
A
#
# COMPACT_ATOMS: atom_id res chain seq x y z
N ARG A 1 12.54 -5.17 -5.74
CA ARG A 1 11.08 -5.15 -5.68
C ARG A 1 10.48 -6.54 -5.55
N TYR A 2 10.97 -7.49 -6.31
CA TYR A 2 10.69 -8.88 -6.10
C TYR A 2 11.48 -9.37 -4.89
N PRO A 3 10.90 -10.20 -4.06
CA PRO A 3 9.58 -10.81 -4.10
C PRO A 3 8.50 -9.99 -3.40
N PHE A 4 8.74 -8.74 -3.11
CA PHE A 4 7.89 -7.92 -2.27
C PHE A 4 6.89 -7.05 -3.04
N LEU A 5 6.62 -7.37 -4.31
CA LEU A 5 5.59 -6.66 -5.05
C LEU A 5 4.22 -7.17 -4.59
N LEU A 6 3.48 -6.32 -3.88
CA LEU A 6 2.23 -6.70 -3.22
C LEU A 6 1.01 -6.02 -3.85
N VAL A 7 1.15 -5.45 -5.04
CA VAL A 7 0.03 -4.81 -5.74
C VAL A 7 -0.05 -5.43 -7.12
N ASP A 8 -1.18 -6.03 -7.44
CA ASP A 8 -1.36 -6.71 -8.73
C ASP A 8 -1.60 -5.72 -9.85
N LYS A 9 -2.40 -4.69 -9.60
CA LYS A 9 -2.65 -3.65 -10.59
C LYS A 9 -3.23 -2.39 -9.94
N ILE A 10 -3.17 -1.29 -10.67
CA ILE A 10 -3.80 -0.03 -10.29
C ILE A 10 -5.06 0.11 -11.13
N ILE A 11 -6.19 0.37 -10.48
CA ILE A 11 -7.48 0.50 -11.15
C ILE A 11 -8.02 1.92 -11.17
N ASP A 12 -7.45 2.82 -10.39
CA ASP A 12 -7.85 4.22 -10.38
C ASP A 12 -6.67 5.06 -9.92
N LEU A 13 -6.47 6.20 -10.56
CA LEU A 13 -5.38 7.12 -10.23
C LEU A 13 -5.79 8.53 -10.60
N SER A 14 -5.69 9.44 -9.63
CA SER A 14 -5.92 10.86 -9.84
C SER A 14 -4.76 11.64 -9.24
N GLU A 15 -4.89 12.97 -9.19
CA GLU A 15 -3.86 13.81 -8.56
C GLU A 15 -3.81 13.63 -7.06
N SER A 16 -4.89 13.17 -6.45
CA SER A 16 -5.00 13.10 -4.98
C SER A 16 -5.23 11.71 -4.43
N HIS A 17 -5.49 10.70 -5.28
CA HIS A 17 -5.72 9.36 -4.78
C HIS A 17 -5.31 8.29 -5.79
N VAL A 18 -5.13 7.08 -5.27
CA VAL A 18 -4.84 5.90 -6.08
C VAL A 18 -5.55 4.70 -5.45
N VAL A 19 -6.04 3.78 -6.29
CA VAL A 19 -6.60 2.52 -5.81
C VAL A 19 -5.87 1.37 -6.49
N GLY A 20 -5.29 0.51 -5.68
CA GLY A 20 -4.63 -0.71 -6.13
C GLY A 20 -5.43 -1.94 -5.76
N VAL A 21 -5.15 -3.03 -6.43
CA VAL A 21 -5.79 -4.33 -6.20
C VAL A 21 -4.73 -5.36 -5.90
N LYS A 22 -4.99 -6.18 -4.88
CA LYS A 22 -4.16 -7.33 -4.55
C LYS A 22 -5.06 -8.53 -4.28
N ASN A 23 -4.86 -9.61 -5.03
CA ASN A 23 -5.54 -10.88 -4.77
C ASN A 23 -4.67 -11.72 -3.83
N ILE A 24 -5.26 -12.22 -2.77
CA ILE A 24 -4.55 -13.03 -1.78
C ILE A 24 -4.71 -14.49 -2.15
N THR A 25 -3.58 -15.19 -2.34
CA THR A 25 -3.57 -16.59 -2.72
C THR A 25 -2.79 -17.43 -1.72
N PHE A 26 -3.07 -18.74 -1.68
CA PHE A 26 -2.32 -19.69 -0.86
C PHE A 26 -0.88 -19.86 -1.30
N ASN A 27 -0.60 -19.55 -2.57
CA ASN A 27 0.72 -19.81 -3.14
C ASN A 27 1.78 -18.78 -2.75
N GLU A 28 1.39 -17.76 -1.98
CA GLU A 28 2.34 -16.76 -1.52
C GLU A 28 3.20 -17.35 -0.40
N GLY A 29 4.51 -17.21 -0.54
CA GLY A 29 5.47 -17.92 0.30
C GLY A 29 5.35 -17.62 1.80
N PHE A 30 4.88 -16.43 2.18
CA PHE A 30 4.74 -16.07 3.60
C PHE A 30 3.69 -16.91 4.34
N PHE A 31 2.76 -17.55 3.63
CA PHE A 31 1.78 -18.42 4.28
C PHE A 31 2.36 -19.73 4.77
N GLN A 32 3.51 -20.12 4.28
CA GLN A 32 4.12 -21.37 4.70
C GLN A 32 4.61 -21.31 6.14
N GLY A 33 5.04 -20.16 6.61
CA GLY A 33 5.56 -19.98 7.95
C GLY A 33 4.66 -19.19 8.88
N HIS A 34 3.54 -18.68 8.38
CA HIS A 34 2.67 -17.79 9.15
C HIS A 34 1.33 -18.46 9.38
N PHE A 35 1.13 -18.99 10.60
CA PHE A 35 -0.04 -19.72 11.02
C PHE A 35 -0.35 -20.93 10.14
N PRO A 36 0.49 -21.97 10.16
CA PRO A 36 0.21 -23.20 9.40
C PRO A 36 -1.17 -23.74 9.76
N GLY A 37 -1.98 -24.07 8.75
CA GLY A 37 -3.34 -24.56 8.96
C GLY A 37 -4.38 -23.46 9.18
N ASN A 38 -3.95 -22.20 9.34
CA ASN A 38 -4.84 -21.06 9.51
C ASN A 38 -4.17 -19.83 8.92
N PRO A 39 -4.03 -19.77 7.59
CA PRO A 39 -3.26 -18.71 6.95
C PRO A 39 -3.97 -17.35 7.07
N VAL A 40 -3.20 -16.34 7.47
CA VAL A 40 -3.66 -14.97 7.59
C VAL A 40 -2.64 -14.06 6.93
N PHE A 41 -3.10 -13.15 6.09
CA PHE A 41 -2.19 -12.17 5.45
C PHE A 41 -1.73 -11.18 6.52
N PRO A 42 -0.42 -11.12 6.79
CA PRO A 42 0.08 -10.31 7.90
C PRO A 42 -0.22 -8.83 7.78
N GLY A 43 -0.48 -8.20 8.92
CA GLY A 43 -0.74 -6.77 8.96
C GLY A 43 0.43 -5.94 8.46
N VAL A 44 1.67 -6.35 8.76
CA VAL A 44 2.86 -5.64 8.25
C VAL A 44 2.89 -5.64 6.73
N LEU A 45 2.45 -6.72 6.08
CA LEU A 45 2.41 -6.78 4.62
C LEU A 45 1.26 -5.96 4.05
N GLN A 46 0.19 -5.75 4.81
CA GLN A 46 -0.87 -4.83 4.43
C GLN A 46 -0.36 -3.40 4.40
N ILE A 47 0.45 -3.02 5.38
CA ILE A 47 1.09 -1.69 5.39
C ILE A 47 2.07 -1.57 4.22
N GLU A 48 2.82 -2.62 3.92
CA GLU A 48 3.73 -2.61 2.78
C GLU A 48 2.95 -2.43 1.46
N ALA A 49 1.79 -3.08 1.32
CA ALA A 49 0.93 -2.91 0.14
C ALA A 49 0.43 -1.47 0.03
N MET A 50 0.07 -0.85 1.16
CA MET A 50 -0.30 0.57 1.17
C MET A 50 0.88 1.43 0.72
N ALA A 51 2.09 1.15 1.21
CA ALA A 51 3.28 1.91 0.86
C ALA A 51 3.58 1.81 -0.64
N GLN A 52 3.48 0.62 -1.20
CA GLN A 52 3.71 0.42 -2.63
C GLN A 52 2.67 1.17 -3.48
N THR A 53 1.41 1.10 -3.08
CA THR A 53 0.33 1.80 -3.77
C THR A 53 0.52 3.32 -3.65
N GLY A 54 0.82 3.81 -2.46
CA GLY A 54 1.05 5.24 -2.22
C GLY A 54 2.28 5.76 -2.96
N GLY A 55 3.30 4.93 -3.10
CA GLY A 55 4.49 5.28 -3.88
C GLY A 55 4.16 5.56 -5.33
N ILE A 56 3.22 4.82 -5.91
CA ILE A 56 2.77 5.06 -7.27
C ILE A 56 2.11 6.44 -7.36
N LEU A 57 1.27 6.78 -6.39
CA LEU A 57 0.63 8.09 -6.35
C LEU A 57 1.67 9.20 -6.28
N ALA A 58 2.63 9.09 -5.36
CA ALA A 58 3.67 10.10 -5.19
C ALA A 58 4.49 10.28 -6.46
N LEU A 59 4.92 9.18 -7.08
CA LEU A 59 5.76 9.24 -8.27
C LEU A 59 4.99 9.68 -9.51
N SER A 60 3.66 9.55 -9.52
CA SER A 60 2.84 10.01 -10.64
C SER A 60 2.81 11.53 -10.76
N THR A 61 3.25 12.25 -9.72
CA THR A 61 3.24 13.71 -9.70
C THR A 61 4.47 14.34 -10.35
N VAL A 62 5.45 13.53 -10.75
CA VAL A 62 6.67 14.02 -11.41
C VAL A 62 6.74 13.50 -12.84
N ALA A 63 7.42 14.26 -13.73
CA ALA A 63 7.49 13.92 -15.14
C ALA A 63 8.47 12.77 -15.43
N ASP A 64 9.42 12.54 -14.52
CA ASP A 64 10.50 11.59 -14.72
C ASP A 64 10.60 10.62 -13.52
N PRO A 65 9.55 9.82 -13.23
CA PRO A 65 9.52 9.01 -12.01
C PRO A 65 10.70 8.05 -11.86
N GLY A 66 11.29 7.61 -12.96
CA GLY A 66 12.46 6.74 -12.89
C GLY A 66 13.69 7.38 -12.28
N ASN A 67 13.72 8.71 -12.13
CA ASN A 67 14.84 9.44 -11.53
C ASN A 67 14.60 9.82 -10.08
N TRP A 68 13.54 9.29 -9.47
CA TRP A 68 13.17 9.62 -8.10
C TRP A 68 13.13 8.37 -7.24
N ASP A 69 13.50 8.52 -5.98
CA ASP A 69 13.35 7.48 -4.96
C ASP A 69 12.26 7.87 -3.98
N THR A 70 11.58 6.87 -3.43
CA THR A 70 10.54 7.07 -2.42
C THR A 70 11.02 6.50 -1.10
N TYR A 71 10.94 7.32 -0.05
CA TYR A 71 11.27 6.92 1.31
C TYR A 71 10.04 7.08 2.19
N PHE A 72 9.73 6.05 2.99
CA PHE A 72 8.64 6.14 3.94
C PHE A 72 9.22 6.57 5.28
N LEU A 73 8.74 7.69 5.80
CA LEU A 73 9.30 8.35 6.96
C LEU A 73 8.59 7.97 8.24
N LYS A 74 7.27 7.67 8.15
CA LYS A 74 6.54 7.31 9.35
C LYS A 74 5.19 6.68 9.01
N ILE A 75 4.73 5.83 9.92
CA ILE A 75 3.43 5.18 9.88
C ILE A 75 2.72 5.55 11.17
N GLU A 76 1.47 6.00 11.06
CA GLU A 76 0.69 6.45 12.21
C GLU A 76 -0.63 5.72 12.28
N GLU A 77 -1.05 5.42 13.51
CA GLU A 77 -2.40 4.91 13.80
C GLU A 77 -2.81 3.73 12.93
N ALA A 78 -1.89 2.79 12.75
CA ALA A 78 -2.21 1.57 12.02
C ALA A 78 -3.23 0.75 12.82
N LYS A 79 -4.34 0.39 12.16
CA LYS A 79 -5.43 -0.38 12.77
C LYS A 79 -5.74 -1.56 11.88
N PHE A 80 -5.82 -2.74 12.48
CA PHE A 80 -6.15 -3.98 11.78
C PHE A 80 -7.47 -4.49 12.35
N LYS A 81 -8.54 -4.34 11.57
CA LYS A 81 -9.90 -4.55 12.06
C LYS A 81 -10.43 -5.94 11.79
N SER A 82 -9.90 -6.63 10.80
CA SER A 82 -10.34 -7.95 10.39
C SER A 82 -9.22 -8.72 9.76
N LYS A 83 -9.29 -10.04 9.82
CA LYS A 83 -8.34 -10.92 9.17
C LYS A 83 -8.48 -10.82 7.66
N VAL A 84 -7.35 -10.94 6.97
CA VAL A 84 -7.28 -11.09 5.52
C VAL A 84 -6.73 -12.49 5.25
N VAL A 85 -7.44 -13.25 4.44
CA VAL A 85 -7.12 -14.67 4.21
C VAL A 85 -7.09 -14.95 2.72
N PRO A 86 -6.49 -16.09 2.31
CA PRO A 86 -6.52 -16.49 0.89
C PRO A 86 -7.94 -16.52 0.35
N GLY A 87 -8.12 -16.01 -0.85
CA GLY A 87 -9.42 -15.84 -1.49
C GLY A 87 -9.94 -14.41 -1.42
N ASP A 88 -9.41 -13.61 -0.49
CA ASP A 88 -9.80 -12.20 -0.41
C ASP A 88 -9.16 -11.39 -1.51
N THR A 89 -9.89 -10.40 -2.00
CA THR A 89 -9.37 -9.38 -2.91
C THR A 89 -9.31 -8.06 -2.15
N LEU A 90 -8.11 -7.49 -2.06
CA LEU A 90 -7.92 -6.22 -1.38
C LEU A 90 -8.05 -5.06 -2.36
N LEU A 91 -8.86 -4.07 -1.99
CA LEU A 91 -8.81 -2.75 -2.62
C LEU A 91 -8.03 -1.85 -1.69
N ILE A 92 -6.93 -1.32 -2.18
CA ILE A 92 -6.00 -0.52 -1.39
C ILE A 92 -6.13 0.92 -1.87
N LYS A 93 -6.73 1.76 -1.04
CA LYS A 93 -6.94 3.17 -1.38
C LYS A 93 -5.97 4.03 -0.60
N MET A 94 -5.21 4.85 -1.31
CA MET A 94 -4.32 5.83 -0.70
C MET A 94 -4.76 7.22 -1.15
N GLU A 95 -4.93 8.13 -0.20
CA GLU A 95 -5.37 9.50 -0.45
C GLU A 95 -4.40 10.49 0.15
N LEU A 96 -4.07 11.54 -0.61
CA LEU A 96 -3.30 12.64 -0.07
C LEU A 96 -4.15 13.44 0.91
N LEU A 97 -3.59 13.72 2.08
CA LEU A 97 -4.26 14.51 3.11
C LEU A 97 -3.96 16.01 2.94
N ALA A 98 -2.93 16.34 2.16
CA ALA A 98 -2.51 17.71 1.93
C ALA A 98 -1.73 17.75 0.61
N PRO A 99 -1.59 18.94 0.00
CA PRO A 99 -0.74 19.07 -1.18
C PRO A 99 0.70 18.64 -0.87
N ILE A 100 1.35 18.03 -1.86
CA ILE A 100 2.74 17.60 -1.72
C ILE A 100 3.62 18.84 -1.65
N ARG A 101 4.50 18.91 -0.65
CA ARG A 101 5.44 20.00 -0.46
C ARG A 101 6.83 19.45 -0.22
N ARG A 102 7.80 19.90 -1.02
CA ARG A 102 9.20 19.46 -0.91
C ARG A 102 9.33 17.96 -0.97
N GLY A 103 8.46 17.33 -1.77
CA GLY A 103 8.43 15.89 -1.90
C GLY A 103 7.75 15.16 -0.75
N ILE A 104 7.26 15.85 0.27
CA ILE A 104 6.59 15.21 1.41
C ILE A 104 5.14 14.93 1.05
N CYS A 105 4.75 13.66 1.17
CA CYS A 105 3.42 13.15 0.87
C CYS A 105 2.80 12.57 2.13
N GLN A 106 1.73 13.18 2.63
CA GLN A 106 0.97 12.66 3.76
C GLN A 106 -0.28 11.98 3.21
N MET A 107 -0.45 10.71 3.52
CA MET A 107 -1.52 9.90 2.94
C MET A 107 -2.31 9.17 4.00
N GLN A 108 -3.60 8.98 3.74
CA GLN A 108 -4.44 8.06 4.49
C GLN A 108 -4.61 6.79 3.66
N GLY A 109 -4.25 5.65 4.22
CA GLY A 109 -4.43 4.36 3.57
C GLY A 109 -5.60 3.61 4.17
N THR A 110 -6.37 2.96 3.32
CA THR A 110 -7.51 2.14 3.72
C THR A 110 -7.55 0.91 2.82
N ILE A 111 -7.67 -0.26 3.43
CA ILE A 111 -7.81 -1.51 2.68
C ILE A 111 -9.21 -2.07 2.92
N TYR A 112 -9.88 -2.42 1.82
CA TYR A 112 -11.22 -2.98 1.83
C TYR A 112 -11.19 -4.41 1.31
N VAL A 113 -12.06 -5.26 1.89
CA VAL A 113 -12.47 -6.52 1.29
C VAL A 113 -13.99 -6.43 1.14
N GLY A 114 -14.46 -6.35 -0.10
CA GLY A 114 -15.87 -6.05 -0.34
C GLY A 114 -16.21 -4.67 0.21
N ASN A 115 -17.24 -4.60 1.04
CA ASN A 115 -17.68 -3.34 1.66
C ASN A 115 -17.02 -3.08 3.02
N LYS A 116 -16.12 -3.97 3.45
CA LYS A 116 -15.60 -3.94 4.81
C LYS A 116 -14.19 -3.37 4.82
N ILE A 117 -13.94 -2.45 5.74
CA ILE A 117 -12.60 -1.94 5.99
C ILE A 117 -11.87 -2.97 6.85
N VAL A 118 -10.76 -3.50 6.36
CA VAL A 118 -9.97 -4.48 7.09
C VAL A 118 -8.76 -3.87 7.78
N SER A 119 -8.22 -2.78 7.24
CA SER A 119 -7.13 -2.06 7.89
C SER A 119 -7.07 -0.61 7.41
N GLU A 120 -6.41 0.23 8.20
CA GLU A 120 -6.19 1.63 7.86
C GLU A 120 -4.94 2.14 8.57
N ALA A 121 -4.27 3.12 7.97
CA ALA A 121 -3.07 3.72 8.53
C ALA A 121 -2.78 5.05 7.87
N GLY A 122 -2.13 5.94 8.60
CA GLY A 122 -1.53 7.13 8.02
C GLY A 122 -0.10 6.85 7.63
N LEU A 123 0.31 7.25 6.44
CA LEU A 123 1.67 7.09 5.96
C LEU A 123 2.21 8.43 5.49
N THR A 124 3.45 8.71 5.86
CA THR A 124 4.17 9.88 5.35
C THR A 124 5.37 9.38 4.55
N ALA A 125 5.47 9.83 3.31
CA ALA A 125 6.55 9.48 2.41
C ALA A 125 7.24 10.73 1.91
N GLN A 126 8.45 10.58 1.40
CA GLN A 126 9.16 11.64 0.71
C GLN A 126 9.74 11.09 -0.58
N ILE A 127 9.55 11.82 -1.68
CA ILE A 127 10.22 11.51 -2.94
C ILE A 127 11.40 12.46 -3.09
N VAL A 128 12.52 11.88 -3.51
CA VAL A 128 13.79 12.61 -3.66
C VAL A 128 14.38 12.28 -5.03
N LYS A 129 14.73 13.30 -5.78
CA LYS A 129 15.33 13.09 -7.09
C LYS A 129 16.79 12.63 -6.93
N ARG A 130 17.16 11.58 -7.67
CA ARG A 130 18.55 11.13 -7.69
C ARG A 130 19.41 12.17 -8.40
N SER A 131 20.57 12.40 -7.84
CA SER A 131 21.53 13.34 -8.42
C SER A 131 22.36 12.73 -9.53
#